data_1e153762ab5c92e527860cbb8d763b09
#
_entry.id   1e153762ab5c92e527860cbb8d763b09
#
_cell.length_a   1.000
_cell.length_b   1.000
_cell.length_c   1.000
_cell.angle_alpha   90.00
_cell.angle_beta   90.00
_cell.angle_gamma   90.00
#
_symmetry.space_group_name_H-M   'P 1'
#
loop_
_entity.id
_entity.type
_entity.pdbx_description
1 polymer ?
#
loop_
_entity_poly.entity_id
_entity_poly.type
_entity_poly.pdbx_seq_one_letter_code
_entity_poly.pdbx_strand_id
1 'polypeptide(L)'
;MPKFVVAPHFRLQEWVAEEKAYFSAEGLDYEFREALDSSSGGGHQLGNKVGAYQTFAAGRSCDVSGACHWTVNVAASNGHGKLYADCYSVAPCGVFVPANSAVNTPADLAGVPISVGYQSGSHYATIQGLEQYLKPEQIKLSFADGLLFSRMEMLIDGKVPAASLFSGPYYFVEQLGFRKIIDTTFMIASMVTGTPDAEDVRKYFRALRRAQRDIDLRPELYTHHYKKEFPVRFHGQMDTRRWGPGERLVFEPYSKQTFDESFEWIERHGIFPPGEMGNGEYESAIFA
;
A
#
# COMPACT_ATOMS: atom_id res chain seq x y z
N MET A 1 -19.50 15.57 -18.51
CA MET A 1 -18.63 15.84 -17.35
C MET A 1 -17.38 14.99 -17.51
N PRO A 2 -16.23 15.38 -17.00
CA PRO A 2 -15.08 14.49 -16.99
C PRO A 2 -15.41 13.22 -16.19
N LYS A 3 -14.82 12.10 -16.55
CA LYS A 3 -14.96 10.84 -15.81
C LYS A 3 -14.23 10.93 -14.47
N PHE A 4 -14.77 10.23 -13.48
CA PHE A 4 -14.08 10.02 -12.19
C PHE A 4 -12.92 9.04 -12.37
N VAL A 5 -11.70 9.51 -12.13
CA VAL A 5 -10.49 8.75 -12.43
C VAL A 5 -10.00 8.01 -11.19
N VAL A 6 -9.99 6.68 -11.25
CA VAL A 6 -9.55 5.81 -10.17
C VAL A 6 -8.16 5.25 -10.49
N ALA A 7 -7.21 5.43 -9.56
CA ALA A 7 -5.97 4.66 -9.58
C ALA A 7 -6.09 3.51 -8.57
N PRO A 8 -6.34 2.27 -9.02
CA PRO A 8 -6.51 1.13 -8.12
C PRO A 8 -5.28 0.94 -7.24
N HIS A 9 -5.53 0.61 -5.98
CA HIS A 9 -4.48 0.08 -5.11
C HIS A 9 -4.36 -1.43 -5.32
N PHE A 10 -3.25 -2.07 -4.93
CA PHE A 10 -3.01 -3.52 -5.11
C PHE A 10 -3.96 -4.39 -4.28
N ARG A 11 -5.28 -4.28 -4.52
CA ARG A 11 -6.36 -4.90 -3.76
C ARG A 11 -7.50 -5.37 -4.67
N LEU A 12 -8.44 -6.15 -4.12
CA LEU A 12 -9.52 -6.78 -4.88
C LEU A 12 -10.73 -5.88 -5.10
N GLN A 13 -10.95 -4.89 -4.22
CA GLN A 13 -12.22 -4.19 -4.09
C GLN A 13 -12.63 -3.45 -5.37
N GLU A 14 -11.72 -2.76 -6.03
CA GLU A 14 -11.99 -2.06 -7.29
C GLU A 14 -12.37 -3.04 -8.39
N TRP A 15 -11.65 -4.16 -8.49
CA TRP A 15 -11.91 -5.18 -9.51
C TRP A 15 -13.22 -5.91 -9.29
N VAL A 16 -13.60 -6.15 -8.03
CA VAL A 16 -14.89 -6.74 -7.69
C VAL A 16 -16.01 -5.75 -7.93
N ALA A 17 -15.84 -4.48 -7.57
CA ALA A 17 -16.85 -3.44 -7.83
C ALA A 17 -17.11 -3.27 -9.33
N GLU A 18 -16.07 -3.38 -10.17
CA GLU A 18 -16.22 -3.36 -11.63
C GLU A 18 -16.91 -4.62 -12.15
N GLU A 19 -16.44 -5.83 -11.76
CA GLU A 19 -17.04 -7.10 -12.18
C GLU A 19 -18.54 -7.18 -11.86
N LYS A 20 -18.92 -6.64 -10.69
CA LYS A 20 -20.31 -6.63 -10.22
C LYS A 20 -21.11 -5.41 -10.68
N ALA A 21 -20.53 -4.56 -11.51
CA ALA A 21 -21.13 -3.30 -11.98
C ALA A 21 -21.59 -2.37 -10.84
N TYR A 22 -20.92 -2.39 -9.69
CA TYR A 22 -21.32 -1.57 -8.53
C TYR A 22 -21.10 -0.08 -8.77
N PHE A 23 -20.06 0.30 -9.49
CA PHE A 23 -19.84 1.70 -9.89
C PHE A 23 -20.97 2.22 -10.78
N SER A 24 -21.36 1.45 -11.78
CA SER A 24 -22.47 1.80 -12.67
C SER A 24 -23.82 1.82 -11.93
N ALA A 25 -24.03 0.91 -10.97
CA ALA A 25 -25.23 0.88 -10.15
C ALA A 25 -25.36 2.10 -9.21
N GLU A 26 -24.23 2.70 -8.80
CA GLU A 26 -24.19 3.98 -8.06
C GLU A 26 -24.32 5.20 -9.02
N GLY A 27 -24.34 5.00 -10.33
CA GLY A 27 -24.37 6.08 -11.31
C GLY A 27 -23.06 6.86 -11.39
N LEU A 28 -21.92 6.18 -11.17
CA LEU A 28 -20.60 6.76 -11.31
C LEU A 28 -20.09 6.53 -12.74
N ASP A 29 -19.79 7.61 -13.47
CA ASP A 29 -19.05 7.55 -14.74
C ASP A 29 -17.55 7.63 -14.41
N TYR A 30 -16.85 6.52 -14.59
CA TYR A 30 -15.46 6.37 -14.13
C TYR A 30 -14.56 5.79 -15.21
N GLU A 31 -13.26 5.92 -14.97
CA GLU A 31 -12.23 5.17 -15.67
C GLU A 31 -11.13 4.74 -14.70
N PHE A 32 -10.55 3.57 -14.93
CA PHE A 32 -9.33 3.17 -14.26
C PHE A 32 -8.12 3.71 -15.01
N ARG A 33 -7.22 4.30 -14.25
CA ARG A 33 -5.82 4.41 -14.67
C ARG A 33 -5.09 3.14 -14.26
N GLU A 34 -4.01 2.84 -14.99
CA GLU A 34 -3.11 1.77 -14.57
C GLU A 34 -2.77 1.95 -13.09
N ALA A 35 -2.79 0.84 -12.37
CA ALA A 35 -2.39 0.84 -10.96
C ALA A 35 -1.10 1.65 -10.85
N LEU A 36 -1.07 2.59 -9.93
CA LEU A 36 0.13 3.42 -9.72
C LEU A 36 1.27 2.50 -9.27
N ASP A 37 1.81 1.80 -10.24
CA ASP A 37 3.15 1.31 -10.10
C ASP A 37 4.02 2.56 -9.93
N SER A 38 4.82 2.59 -8.88
CA SER A 38 5.84 3.62 -8.72
C SER A 38 6.81 3.64 -9.92
N SER A 39 6.70 2.68 -10.85
CA SER A 39 7.35 2.69 -12.17
C SER A 39 6.73 3.65 -13.18
N SER A 40 5.44 3.94 -13.10
CA SER A 40 4.77 4.86 -14.04
C SER A 40 5.16 6.33 -13.86
N GLY A 41 5.89 6.66 -12.81
CA GLY A 41 6.48 7.97 -12.56
C GLY A 41 7.87 8.20 -13.17
N GLY A 42 8.32 7.37 -14.11
CA GLY A 42 9.60 7.61 -14.81
C GLY A 42 10.87 7.38 -13.98
N GLY A 43 10.77 6.69 -12.85
CA GLY A 43 11.84 6.56 -11.85
C GLY A 43 12.75 5.36 -12.01
N HIS A 44 12.98 4.84 -13.21
CA HIS A 44 14.02 3.82 -13.45
C HIS A 44 15.46 4.36 -13.42
N GLN A 45 15.71 5.47 -12.76
CA GLN A 45 17.08 5.89 -12.51
C GLN A 45 17.54 5.32 -11.16
N LEU A 46 18.31 4.26 -11.22
CA LEU A 46 19.19 3.78 -10.15
C LEU A 46 19.82 4.99 -9.42
N GLY A 47 19.42 5.23 -8.18
CA GLY A 47 19.96 6.30 -7.35
C GLY A 47 18.91 7.28 -6.80
N ASN A 48 17.72 7.38 -7.37
CA ASN A 48 16.67 8.23 -6.80
C ASN A 48 15.74 7.40 -5.91
N LYS A 49 15.69 7.75 -4.63
CA LYS A 49 14.73 7.22 -3.65
C LYS A 49 13.33 7.73 -4.00
N VAL A 50 12.65 7.04 -4.91
CA VAL A 50 11.26 7.34 -5.29
C VAL A 50 10.34 6.34 -4.62
N GLY A 51 9.29 6.84 -3.97
CA GLY A 51 8.29 6.03 -3.30
C GLY A 51 6.91 6.66 -3.38
N ALA A 52 5.97 6.16 -2.59
CA ALA A 52 4.58 6.59 -2.64
C ALA A 52 4.42 8.11 -2.37
N TYR A 53 5.20 8.68 -1.45
CA TYR A 53 5.15 10.11 -1.15
C TYR A 53 5.55 10.96 -2.37
N GLN A 54 6.65 10.63 -3.03
CA GLN A 54 7.14 11.39 -4.18
C GLN A 54 6.13 11.41 -5.34
N THR A 55 5.35 10.33 -5.49
CA THR A 55 4.28 10.29 -6.51
C THR A 55 3.13 11.23 -6.17
N PHE A 56 2.78 11.42 -4.87
CA PHE A 56 1.82 12.44 -4.46
C PHE A 56 2.35 13.85 -4.68
N ALA A 57 3.59 14.12 -4.28
CA ALA A 57 4.24 15.42 -4.44
C ALA A 57 4.38 15.81 -5.93
N ALA A 58 4.60 14.85 -6.82
CA ALA A 58 4.62 15.06 -8.27
C ALA A 58 3.24 15.30 -8.89
N GLY A 59 2.16 15.06 -8.13
CA GLY A 59 0.77 15.14 -8.60
C GLY A 59 0.31 13.86 -9.30
N ARG A 60 -0.59 13.13 -8.67
CA ARG A 60 -1.23 11.95 -9.28
C ARG A 60 -2.37 12.38 -10.19
N SER A 61 -2.36 11.88 -11.44
CA SER A 61 -3.42 12.20 -12.43
C SER A 61 -4.66 11.31 -12.22
N CYS A 62 -5.25 11.35 -11.02
CA CYS A 62 -6.46 10.61 -10.66
C CYS A 62 -7.24 11.39 -9.61
N ASP A 63 -8.53 11.07 -9.43
CA ASP A 63 -9.37 11.67 -8.40
C ASP A 63 -9.24 10.96 -7.07
N VAL A 64 -8.99 9.65 -7.09
CA VAL A 64 -8.78 8.84 -5.89
C VAL A 64 -7.67 7.81 -6.08
N SER A 65 -6.86 7.66 -5.06
CA SER A 65 -5.83 6.61 -4.96
C SER A 65 -5.56 6.25 -3.51
N GLY A 66 -4.80 5.18 -3.27
CA GLY A 66 -4.40 4.73 -1.93
C GLY A 66 -2.90 4.77 -1.72
N ALA A 67 -2.50 4.86 -0.46
CA ALA A 67 -1.15 4.57 0.03
C ALA A 67 -1.21 4.29 1.54
N CYS A 68 -0.10 3.85 2.15
CA CYS A 68 -0.06 3.70 3.59
C CYS A 68 -0.45 5.01 4.29
N HIS A 69 -1.11 4.89 5.43
CA HIS A 69 -1.66 6.04 6.15
C HIS A 69 -0.59 7.08 6.52
N TRP A 70 0.62 6.66 6.88
CA TRP A 70 1.74 7.57 7.14
C TRP A 70 2.03 8.50 5.96
N THR A 71 2.16 7.90 4.76
CA THR A 71 2.42 8.68 3.53
C THR A 71 1.26 9.62 3.21
N VAL A 72 0.01 9.14 3.34
CA VAL A 72 -1.18 9.97 3.07
C VAL A 72 -1.28 11.13 4.05
N ASN A 73 -1.00 10.90 5.34
CA ASN A 73 -1.02 11.95 6.35
C ASN A 73 -0.04 13.09 6.01
N VAL A 74 1.22 12.75 5.68
CA VAL A 74 2.22 13.75 5.31
C VAL A 74 1.86 14.44 3.99
N ALA A 75 1.39 13.68 2.98
CA ALA A 75 1.02 14.26 1.69
C ALA A 75 -0.19 15.20 1.79
N ALA A 76 -1.21 14.83 2.59
CA ALA A 76 -2.37 15.68 2.83
C ALA A 76 -2.00 16.94 3.62
N SER A 77 -1.11 16.82 4.63
CA SER A 77 -0.59 17.95 5.39
C SER A 77 0.24 18.93 4.54
N ASN A 78 0.83 18.44 3.45
CA ASN A 78 1.53 19.27 2.45
C ASN A 78 0.61 19.79 1.32
N GLY A 79 -0.69 19.50 1.37
CA GLY A 79 -1.64 19.97 0.37
C GLY A 79 -1.60 19.24 -0.97
N HIS A 80 -0.99 18.04 -1.03
CA HIS A 80 -0.95 17.23 -2.26
C HIS A 80 -2.26 16.49 -2.56
N GLY A 81 -3.29 16.70 -1.77
CA GLY A 81 -4.64 16.14 -1.84
C GLY A 81 -5.28 16.17 -0.46
N LYS A 82 -6.38 15.42 -0.31
CA LYS A 82 -7.13 15.31 0.95
C LYS A 82 -7.30 13.85 1.35
N LEU A 83 -7.08 13.54 2.61
CA LEU A 83 -7.38 12.24 3.21
C LEU A 83 -8.91 12.02 3.22
N TYR A 84 -9.39 10.92 2.66
CA TYR A 84 -10.78 10.50 2.86
C TYR A 84 -10.91 9.82 4.22
N ALA A 85 -11.55 10.50 5.17
CA ALA A 85 -11.52 10.10 6.58
C ALA A 85 -12.62 9.11 7.00
N ASP A 86 -13.63 8.81 6.14
CA ASP A 86 -14.73 7.90 6.48
C ASP A 86 -14.41 6.42 6.24
N CYS A 87 -13.18 6.13 5.82
CA CYS A 87 -12.76 4.77 5.49
C CYS A 87 -11.23 4.68 5.53
N TYR A 88 -10.74 3.58 6.01
CA TYR A 88 -9.35 3.15 5.86
C TYR A 88 -9.31 1.67 5.49
N SER A 89 -8.16 1.12 5.23
CA SER A 89 -8.01 -0.32 5.05
C SER A 89 -6.82 -0.86 5.83
N VAL A 90 -6.81 -2.17 6.01
CA VAL A 90 -5.74 -2.92 6.69
C VAL A 90 -5.15 -3.89 5.68
N ALA A 91 -3.86 -3.78 5.43
CA ALA A 91 -3.14 -4.60 4.48
C ALA A 91 -2.21 -5.58 5.20
N PRO A 92 -2.40 -6.90 5.07
CA PRO A 92 -1.41 -7.88 5.52
C PRO A 92 -0.06 -7.60 4.88
N CYS A 93 0.97 -7.52 5.71
CA CYS A 93 2.34 -7.28 5.30
C CYS A 93 3.30 -8.09 6.17
N GLY A 94 4.45 -8.43 5.65
CA GLY A 94 5.47 -9.13 6.42
C GLY A 94 6.85 -9.04 5.79
N VAL A 95 7.87 -9.27 6.61
CA VAL A 95 9.25 -9.45 6.14
C VAL A 95 9.48 -10.92 5.86
N PHE A 96 9.84 -11.20 4.62
CA PHE A 96 10.06 -12.56 4.11
C PHE A 96 11.54 -12.83 3.83
N VAL A 97 11.94 -14.07 4.04
CA VAL A 97 13.26 -14.61 3.71
C VAL A 97 13.14 -15.94 2.96
N PRO A 98 14.17 -16.37 2.20
CA PRO A 98 14.19 -17.69 1.58
C PRO A 98 14.01 -18.82 2.61
N ALA A 99 13.44 -19.96 2.18
CA ALA A 99 13.18 -21.11 3.04
C ALA A 99 14.43 -21.62 3.78
N ASN A 100 15.59 -21.54 3.11
CA ASN A 100 16.89 -21.99 3.63
C ASN A 100 17.69 -20.89 4.34
N SER A 101 17.09 -19.72 4.58
CA SER A 101 17.75 -18.63 5.32
C SER A 101 18.09 -19.04 6.75
N ALA A 102 19.21 -18.56 7.27
CA ALA A 102 19.57 -18.72 8.68
C ALA A 102 18.71 -17.87 9.64
N VAL A 103 17.99 -16.87 9.12
CA VAL A 103 17.08 -16.00 9.90
C VAL A 103 15.84 -16.78 10.30
N ASN A 104 15.56 -16.91 11.60
CA ASN A 104 14.41 -17.66 12.13
C ASN A 104 13.49 -16.80 13.01
N THR A 105 14.02 -15.73 13.59
CA THR A 105 13.30 -14.83 14.49
C THR A 105 13.48 -13.38 14.04
N PRO A 106 12.65 -12.44 14.50
CA PRO A 106 12.85 -11.01 14.21
C PRO A 106 14.22 -10.49 14.68
N ALA A 107 14.77 -11.01 15.78
CA ALA A 107 16.09 -10.62 16.29
C ALA A 107 17.22 -11.01 15.32
N ASP A 108 17.07 -12.10 14.56
CA ASP A 108 18.08 -12.53 13.58
C ASP A 108 18.15 -11.61 12.35
N LEU A 109 17.19 -10.68 12.20
CA LEU A 109 17.23 -9.64 11.16
C LEU A 109 18.22 -8.51 11.48
N ALA A 110 18.87 -8.53 12.64
CA ALA A 110 19.89 -7.54 13.01
C ALA A 110 20.99 -7.46 11.95
N GLY A 111 21.12 -6.30 11.31
CA GLY A 111 22.12 -6.07 10.26
C GLY A 111 21.83 -6.73 8.90
N VAL A 112 20.75 -7.48 8.74
CA VAL A 112 20.31 -8.05 7.46
C VAL A 112 19.66 -6.96 6.62
N PRO A 113 20.11 -6.70 5.37
CA PRO A 113 19.45 -5.74 4.50
C PRO A 113 18.04 -6.20 4.10
N ILE A 114 17.03 -5.39 4.43
CA ILE A 114 15.62 -5.67 4.10
C ILE A 114 15.19 -4.73 2.97
N SER A 115 14.77 -5.28 1.84
CA SER A 115 14.28 -4.48 0.71
C SER A 115 12.89 -3.92 1.02
N VAL A 116 12.78 -2.59 0.94
CA VAL A 116 11.55 -1.80 1.21
C VAL A 116 11.40 -0.69 0.18
N GLY A 117 10.18 -0.17 0.01
CA GLY A 117 9.94 1.04 -0.78
C GLY A 117 10.22 2.30 0.04
N TYR A 118 10.91 3.28 -0.54
CA TYR A 118 11.24 4.52 0.14
C TYR A 118 9.96 5.33 0.46
N GLN A 119 9.86 5.83 1.68
CA GLN A 119 8.69 6.59 2.18
C GLN A 119 7.35 5.98 1.75
N SER A 120 7.22 4.66 1.96
CA SER A 120 6.03 3.86 1.65
C SER A 120 5.73 2.88 2.79
N GLY A 121 4.59 2.20 2.75
CA GLY A 121 4.12 1.31 3.81
C GLY A 121 5.15 0.29 4.29
N SER A 122 5.88 -0.33 3.37
CA SER A 122 6.92 -1.29 3.71
C SER A 122 8.10 -0.66 4.46
N HIS A 123 8.41 0.62 4.24
CA HIS A 123 9.44 1.34 4.99
C HIS A 123 9.03 1.49 6.46
N TYR A 124 7.88 2.13 6.68
CA TYR A 124 7.40 2.45 8.03
C TYR A 124 7.06 1.19 8.83
N ALA A 125 6.28 0.29 8.24
CA ALA A 125 5.84 -0.92 8.90
C ALA A 125 7.01 -1.85 9.27
N THR A 126 8.08 -1.90 8.46
CA THR A 126 9.28 -2.67 8.80
C THR A 126 9.99 -2.07 9.99
N ILE A 127 10.16 -0.75 10.06
CA ILE A 127 10.77 -0.09 11.24
C ILE A 127 9.90 -0.35 12.46
N GLN A 128 8.60 -0.02 12.40
CA GLN A 128 7.66 -0.16 13.52
C GLN A 128 7.58 -1.59 14.08
N GLY A 129 7.59 -2.58 13.20
CA GLY A 129 7.60 -3.99 13.62
C GLY A 129 8.91 -4.40 14.26
N LEU A 130 10.04 -3.99 13.70
CA LEU A 130 11.35 -4.43 14.17
C LEU A 130 11.87 -3.67 15.39
N GLU A 131 11.46 -2.41 15.63
CA GLU A 131 11.89 -1.64 16.81
C GLU A 131 11.48 -2.26 18.13
N GLN A 132 10.55 -3.24 18.10
CA GLN A 132 10.17 -4.06 19.27
C GLN A 132 11.24 -5.12 19.63
N TYR A 133 12.13 -5.44 18.71
CA TYR A 133 13.13 -6.52 18.84
C TYR A 133 14.57 -6.04 18.64
N LEU A 134 14.75 -4.95 17.92
CA LEU A 134 16.04 -4.44 17.47
C LEU A 134 16.21 -2.96 17.83
N LYS A 135 17.44 -2.57 18.08
CA LYS A 135 17.79 -1.15 18.18
C LYS A 135 17.81 -0.51 16.79
N PRO A 136 17.57 0.81 16.66
CA PRO A 136 17.54 1.50 15.37
C PRO A 136 18.77 1.24 14.47
N GLU A 137 19.96 1.23 15.05
CA GLU A 137 21.21 0.99 14.31
C GLU A 137 21.38 -0.44 13.77
N GLN A 138 20.58 -1.38 14.27
CA GLN A 138 20.56 -2.77 13.82
C GLN A 138 19.56 -3.00 12.66
N ILE A 139 18.61 -2.07 12.46
CA ILE A 139 17.62 -2.17 11.39
C ILE A 139 18.25 -1.63 10.09
N LYS A 140 18.54 -2.53 9.15
CA LYS A 140 19.13 -2.17 7.86
C LYS A 140 18.11 -2.25 6.75
N LEU A 141 17.76 -1.12 6.16
CA LEU A 141 16.84 -1.04 5.03
C LEU A 141 17.59 -0.83 3.73
N SER A 142 17.12 -1.49 2.66
CA SER A 142 17.60 -1.32 1.29
C SER A 142 16.47 -0.77 0.43
N PHE A 143 16.76 0.31 -0.28
CA PHE A 143 15.83 0.97 -1.22
C PHE A 143 16.24 0.73 -2.68
N ALA A 144 16.92 -0.38 -2.95
CA ALA A 144 17.55 -0.67 -4.25
C ALA A 144 16.54 -0.65 -5.41
N ASP A 145 15.30 -1.10 -5.16
CA ASP A 145 14.17 -0.91 -6.06
C ASP A 145 12.90 -0.85 -5.21
N GLY A 146 12.28 0.33 -5.16
CA GLY A 146 11.14 0.60 -4.29
C GLY A 146 9.84 -0.10 -4.67
N LEU A 147 9.77 -0.72 -5.87
CA LEU A 147 8.56 -1.31 -6.42
C LEU A 147 8.18 -2.61 -5.72
N LEU A 148 6.88 -2.82 -5.48
CA LEU A 148 6.39 -4.00 -4.79
C LEU A 148 6.76 -5.30 -5.53
N PHE A 149 6.47 -5.37 -6.83
CA PHE A 149 6.74 -6.55 -7.64
C PHE A 149 8.24 -6.76 -7.87
N SER A 150 8.99 -5.69 -8.06
CA SER A 150 10.44 -5.77 -8.21
C SER A 150 11.13 -6.31 -6.97
N ARG A 151 10.72 -5.88 -5.76
CA ARG A 151 11.20 -6.46 -4.50
C ARG A 151 10.90 -7.94 -4.37
N MET A 152 9.69 -8.35 -4.76
CA MET A 152 9.31 -9.76 -4.82
C MET A 152 10.23 -10.55 -5.76
N GLU A 153 10.45 -10.03 -6.97
CA GLU A 153 11.33 -10.65 -7.95
C GLU A 153 12.77 -10.76 -7.45
N MET A 154 13.30 -9.69 -6.85
CA MET A 154 14.64 -9.69 -6.27
C MET A 154 14.78 -10.73 -5.14
N LEU A 155 13.75 -10.93 -4.32
CA LEU A 155 13.74 -11.95 -3.28
C LEU A 155 13.71 -13.35 -3.89
N ILE A 156 12.83 -13.60 -4.87
CA ILE A 156 12.71 -14.89 -5.56
C ILE A 156 14.01 -15.25 -6.29
N ASP A 157 14.62 -14.27 -6.95
CA ASP A 157 15.87 -14.42 -7.70
C ASP A 157 17.12 -14.50 -6.78
N GLY A 158 16.96 -14.42 -5.45
CA GLY A 158 18.08 -14.47 -4.49
C GLY A 158 18.98 -13.24 -4.49
N LYS A 159 18.52 -12.11 -5.03
CA LYS A 159 19.29 -10.86 -5.13
C LYS A 159 19.26 -10.05 -3.83
N VAL A 160 18.28 -10.29 -2.97
CA VAL A 160 18.16 -9.70 -1.63
C VAL A 160 17.90 -10.80 -0.60
N PRO A 161 18.46 -10.69 0.61
CA PRO A 161 18.28 -11.71 1.66
C PRO A 161 16.91 -11.64 2.33
N ALA A 162 16.26 -10.48 2.31
CA ALA A 162 14.94 -10.26 2.90
C ALA A 162 14.19 -9.14 2.15
N ALA A 163 12.85 -9.22 2.13
CA ALA A 163 12.00 -8.19 1.56
C ALA A 163 10.70 -8.04 2.35
N SER A 164 10.23 -6.79 2.46
CA SER A 164 8.92 -6.49 3.01
C SER A 164 7.89 -6.48 1.88
N LEU A 165 6.89 -7.38 1.98
CA LEU A 165 5.91 -7.63 0.93
C LEU A 165 4.49 -7.61 1.50
N PHE A 166 3.53 -7.13 0.70
CA PHE A 166 2.11 -7.06 1.02
C PHE A 166 1.26 -7.43 -0.20
N SER A 167 -0.06 -7.48 -0.08
CA SER A 167 -0.98 -7.80 -1.17
C SER A 167 -0.69 -9.15 -1.86
N GLY A 168 -0.86 -9.26 -3.17
CA GLY A 168 -0.58 -10.48 -3.95
C GLY A 168 0.83 -11.06 -3.75
N PRO A 169 1.90 -10.25 -3.81
CA PRO A 169 3.27 -10.70 -3.52
C PRO A 169 3.47 -11.40 -2.18
N TYR A 170 2.78 -10.95 -1.12
CA TYR A 170 2.78 -11.61 0.19
C TYR A 170 2.35 -13.08 0.08
N TYR A 171 1.20 -13.34 -0.53
CA TYR A 171 0.68 -14.70 -0.69
C TYR A 171 1.50 -15.55 -1.65
N PHE A 172 2.00 -14.93 -2.72
CA PHE A 172 2.77 -15.64 -3.72
C PHE A 172 4.08 -16.18 -3.17
N VAL A 173 4.83 -15.39 -2.41
CA VAL A 173 6.08 -15.89 -1.80
C VAL A 173 5.81 -16.93 -0.71
N GLU A 174 4.71 -16.81 0.06
CA GLU A 174 4.28 -17.87 0.96
C GLU A 174 3.99 -19.18 0.20
N GLN A 175 3.28 -19.10 -0.92
CA GLN A 175 3.00 -20.24 -1.79
C GLN A 175 4.30 -20.90 -2.32
N LEU A 176 5.33 -20.11 -2.59
CA LEU A 176 6.65 -20.58 -3.04
C LEU A 176 7.52 -21.14 -1.89
N GLY A 177 7.04 -21.10 -0.64
CA GLY A 177 7.75 -21.63 0.52
C GLY A 177 8.72 -20.67 1.20
N PHE A 178 8.69 -19.38 0.86
CA PHE A 178 9.40 -18.34 1.62
C PHE A 178 8.80 -18.23 3.01
N ARG A 179 9.64 -17.86 4.00
CA ARG A 179 9.22 -17.77 5.39
C ARG A 179 8.99 -16.32 5.80
N LYS A 180 7.82 -16.06 6.37
CA LYS A 180 7.52 -14.80 7.03
C LYS A 180 8.17 -14.81 8.41
N ILE A 181 9.06 -13.86 8.68
CA ILE A 181 9.80 -13.73 9.94
C ILE A 181 9.05 -12.87 10.93
N ILE A 182 8.40 -11.82 10.44
CA ILE A 182 7.60 -10.92 11.26
C ILE A 182 6.39 -10.43 10.47
N ASP A 183 5.26 -10.31 11.14
CA ASP A 183 4.08 -9.64 10.62
C ASP A 183 4.22 -8.13 10.83
N THR A 184 4.03 -7.40 9.76
CA THR A 184 4.11 -5.93 9.73
C THR A 184 2.87 -5.34 9.05
N THR A 185 1.70 -5.95 9.32
CA THR A 185 0.40 -5.47 8.88
C THR A 185 0.23 -3.98 9.19
N PHE A 186 -0.27 -3.21 8.23
CA PHE A 186 -0.38 -1.77 8.37
C PHE A 186 -1.66 -1.20 7.75
N MET A 187 -2.00 0.04 8.12
CA MET A 187 -3.15 0.74 7.57
C MET A 187 -2.82 1.43 6.25
N ILE A 188 -3.80 1.39 5.35
CA ILE A 188 -3.84 2.15 4.10
C ILE A 188 -4.92 3.22 4.24
N ALA A 189 -4.63 4.41 3.76
CA ALA A 189 -5.61 5.48 3.66
C ALA A 189 -5.86 5.84 2.19
N SER A 190 -7.04 6.36 1.91
CA SER A 190 -7.39 6.87 0.58
C SER A 190 -7.13 8.36 0.50
N MET A 191 -6.57 8.78 -0.63
CA MET A 191 -6.29 10.16 -0.96
C MET A 191 -7.19 10.61 -2.10
N VAL A 192 -7.93 11.67 -1.88
CA VAL A 192 -8.66 12.39 -2.93
C VAL A 192 -7.75 13.50 -3.46
N THR A 193 -7.50 13.49 -4.76
CA THR A 193 -6.62 14.45 -5.44
C THR A 193 -7.44 15.32 -6.41
N GLY A 194 -6.96 16.49 -6.72
CA GLY A 194 -7.72 17.44 -7.54
C GLY A 194 -8.96 17.99 -6.82
N THR A 195 -10.03 18.21 -7.58
CA THR A 195 -11.31 18.73 -7.08
C THR A 195 -12.48 17.94 -7.66
N PRO A 196 -12.56 16.63 -7.44
CA PRO A 196 -13.69 15.84 -7.92
C PRO A 196 -14.99 16.25 -7.23
N ASP A 197 -16.12 15.94 -7.86
CA ASP A 197 -17.42 16.09 -7.23
C ASP A 197 -17.51 15.22 -5.96
N ALA A 198 -17.90 15.81 -4.84
CA ALA A 198 -17.96 15.09 -3.58
C ALA A 198 -18.96 13.93 -3.59
N GLU A 199 -20.03 14.01 -4.41
CA GLU A 199 -20.97 12.90 -4.55
C GLU A 199 -20.35 11.76 -5.35
N ASP A 200 -19.50 12.02 -6.34
CA ASP A 200 -18.80 10.96 -7.07
C ASP A 200 -17.79 10.24 -6.19
N VAL A 201 -17.10 10.95 -5.29
CA VAL A 201 -16.26 10.32 -4.25
C VAL A 201 -17.12 9.41 -3.36
N ARG A 202 -18.29 9.88 -2.89
CA ARG A 202 -19.20 9.07 -2.07
C ARG A 202 -19.74 7.84 -2.82
N LYS A 203 -20.10 7.98 -4.11
CA LYS A 203 -20.52 6.85 -4.97
C LYS A 203 -19.42 5.79 -5.07
N TYR A 204 -18.17 6.22 -5.29
CA TYR A 204 -17.03 5.32 -5.33
C TYR A 204 -16.92 4.49 -4.04
N PHE A 205 -16.93 5.12 -2.88
CA PHE A 205 -16.81 4.38 -1.62
C PHE A 205 -18.04 3.53 -1.29
N ARG A 206 -19.27 3.91 -1.72
CA ARG A 206 -20.45 3.03 -1.60
C ARG A 206 -20.30 1.76 -2.46
N ALA A 207 -19.78 1.89 -3.67
CA ALA A 207 -19.49 0.74 -4.53
C ALA A 207 -18.43 -0.19 -3.90
N LEU A 208 -17.35 0.39 -3.34
CA LEU A 208 -16.33 -0.39 -2.64
C LEU A 208 -16.86 -1.08 -1.37
N ARG A 209 -17.79 -0.47 -0.64
CA ARG A 209 -18.44 -1.08 0.54
C ARG A 209 -19.21 -2.35 0.14
N ARG A 210 -19.87 -2.32 -1.01
CA ARG A 210 -20.56 -3.50 -1.55
C ARG A 210 -19.57 -4.59 -1.94
N ALA A 211 -18.51 -4.21 -2.66
CA ALA A 211 -17.45 -5.14 -3.05
C ALA A 211 -16.74 -5.76 -1.83
N GLN A 212 -16.46 -4.98 -0.79
CA GLN A 212 -15.88 -5.49 0.44
C GLN A 212 -16.78 -6.54 1.11
N ARG A 213 -18.09 -6.30 1.14
CA ARG A 213 -19.05 -7.27 1.70
C ARG A 213 -19.02 -8.60 0.93
N ASP A 214 -18.94 -8.56 -0.39
CA ASP A 214 -18.87 -9.76 -1.21
C ASP A 214 -17.55 -10.51 -0.97
N ILE A 215 -16.45 -9.79 -0.84
CA ILE A 215 -15.14 -10.36 -0.52
C ILE A 215 -15.13 -10.99 0.88
N ASP A 216 -15.71 -10.33 1.89
CA ASP A 216 -15.81 -10.86 3.26
C ASP A 216 -16.61 -12.19 3.30
N LEU A 217 -17.61 -12.33 2.43
CA LEU A 217 -18.45 -13.52 2.38
C LEU A 217 -17.79 -14.67 1.59
N ARG A 218 -17.15 -14.40 0.50
CA ARG A 218 -16.64 -15.42 -0.45
C ARG A 218 -15.36 -14.95 -1.15
N PRO A 219 -14.25 -14.75 -0.43
CA PRO A 219 -13.00 -14.22 -1.01
C PRO A 219 -12.46 -15.11 -2.12
N GLU A 220 -12.66 -16.43 -2.02
CA GLU A 220 -12.16 -17.40 -3.02
C GLU A 220 -12.72 -17.18 -4.44
N LEU A 221 -13.84 -16.48 -4.57
CA LEU A 221 -14.41 -16.15 -5.88
C LEU A 221 -13.64 -15.03 -6.57
N TYR A 222 -12.87 -14.23 -5.85
CA TYR A 222 -12.31 -12.97 -6.36
C TYR A 222 -10.77 -12.94 -6.39
N THR A 223 -10.09 -13.85 -5.71
CA THR A 223 -8.62 -13.86 -5.65
C THR A 223 -7.95 -14.04 -7.01
N HIS A 224 -8.70 -14.50 -8.04
CA HIS A 224 -8.20 -14.58 -9.41
C HIS A 224 -7.81 -13.20 -9.99
N HIS A 225 -8.39 -12.11 -9.47
CA HIS A 225 -8.06 -10.74 -9.89
C HIS A 225 -6.62 -10.35 -9.59
N TYR A 226 -5.94 -10.96 -8.63
CA TYR A 226 -4.52 -10.71 -8.40
C TYR A 226 -3.66 -10.91 -9.65
N LYS A 227 -4.09 -11.77 -10.58
CA LYS A 227 -3.35 -11.99 -11.84
C LYS A 227 -3.27 -10.74 -12.72
N LYS A 228 -4.21 -9.81 -12.59
CA LYS A 228 -4.23 -8.57 -13.39
C LYS A 228 -2.98 -7.71 -13.16
N GLU A 229 -2.40 -7.80 -11.98
CA GLU A 229 -1.30 -6.94 -11.53
C GLU A 229 0.06 -7.64 -11.57
N PHE A 230 0.05 -8.98 -11.64
CA PHE A 230 1.27 -9.77 -11.58
C PHE A 230 2.05 -9.78 -12.90
N PRO A 231 3.40 -9.77 -12.83
CA PRO A 231 4.22 -10.03 -14.01
C PRO A 231 3.86 -11.36 -14.67
N VAL A 232 3.68 -11.34 -15.99
CA VAL A 232 3.21 -12.49 -16.78
C VAL A 232 4.05 -13.75 -16.57
N ARG A 233 5.37 -13.60 -16.29
CA ARG A 233 6.29 -14.73 -16.02
C ARG A 233 5.85 -15.63 -14.87
N PHE A 234 5.04 -15.13 -13.95
CA PHE A 234 4.57 -15.89 -12.78
C PHE A 234 3.17 -16.50 -12.94
N HIS A 235 2.39 -16.11 -13.96
CA HIS A 235 0.99 -16.51 -14.08
C HIS A 235 0.78 -18.03 -14.06
N GLY A 236 1.72 -18.80 -14.63
CA GLY A 236 1.65 -20.27 -14.65
C GLY A 236 1.92 -20.94 -13.28
N GLN A 237 2.51 -20.18 -12.34
CA GLN A 237 2.85 -20.70 -11.00
C GLN A 237 1.82 -20.30 -9.94
N MET A 238 0.91 -19.35 -10.26
CA MET A 238 -0.02 -18.79 -9.31
C MET A 238 -1.23 -19.68 -9.09
N ASP A 239 -1.44 -20.18 -7.89
CA ASP A 239 -2.71 -20.77 -7.43
C ASP A 239 -3.44 -19.81 -6.50
N THR A 240 -4.05 -18.79 -7.09
CA THR A 240 -4.71 -17.70 -6.35
C THR A 240 -5.87 -18.18 -5.47
N ARG A 241 -6.43 -19.38 -5.70
CA ARG A 241 -7.46 -19.98 -4.84
C ARG A 241 -6.98 -20.27 -3.42
N ARG A 242 -5.65 -20.34 -3.23
CA ARG A 242 -5.02 -20.56 -1.92
C ARG A 242 -4.67 -19.27 -1.20
N TRP A 243 -4.91 -18.11 -1.86
CA TRP A 243 -4.54 -16.81 -1.33
C TRP A 243 -5.69 -16.21 -0.52
N GLY A 244 -5.34 -15.39 0.46
CA GLY A 244 -6.32 -14.64 1.23
C GLY A 244 -6.85 -13.42 0.47
N PRO A 245 -7.81 -12.70 1.07
CA PRO A 245 -8.46 -11.54 0.47
C PRO A 245 -7.56 -10.31 0.40
N GLY A 246 -6.39 -10.32 1.04
CA GLY A 246 -5.47 -9.19 1.07
C GLY A 246 -5.97 -8.02 1.89
N GLU A 247 -5.85 -6.83 1.31
CA GLU A 247 -6.28 -5.59 1.95
C GLU A 247 -7.79 -5.59 2.19
N ARG A 248 -8.19 -5.23 3.41
CA ARG A 248 -9.60 -5.15 3.83
C ARG A 248 -9.98 -3.71 4.14
N LEU A 249 -10.98 -3.19 3.43
CA LEU A 249 -11.59 -1.89 3.73
C LEU A 249 -12.41 -1.94 5.03
N VAL A 250 -12.18 -0.95 5.87
CA VAL A 250 -12.90 -0.70 7.12
C VAL A 250 -13.62 0.63 6.99
N PHE A 251 -14.96 0.58 6.97
CA PHE A 251 -15.81 1.75 6.78
C PHE A 251 -16.16 2.38 8.13
N GLU A 252 -15.10 2.77 8.82
CA GLU A 252 -15.13 3.51 10.08
C GLU A 252 -14.22 4.73 9.97
N PRO A 253 -14.44 5.78 10.77
CA PRO A 253 -13.64 6.98 10.70
C PRO A 253 -12.15 6.72 10.97
N TYR A 254 -11.29 7.23 10.11
CA TYR A 254 -9.88 7.42 10.39
C TYR A 254 -9.75 8.64 11.29
N SER A 255 -9.58 8.40 12.59
CA SER A 255 -9.73 9.42 13.62
C SER A 255 -8.57 10.42 13.62
N LYS A 256 -8.83 11.62 14.17
CA LYS A 256 -7.78 12.60 14.48
C LYS A 256 -6.69 11.99 15.36
N GLN A 257 -7.05 11.20 16.35
CA GLN A 257 -6.07 10.53 17.22
C GLN A 257 -5.12 9.64 16.42
N THR A 258 -5.65 8.81 15.51
CA THR A 258 -4.83 7.94 14.64
C THR A 258 -3.93 8.75 13.71
N PHE A 259 -4.43 9.89 13.21
CA PHE A 259 -3.64 10.80 12.39
C PHE A 259 -2.48 11.41 13.18
N ASP A 260 -2.76 11.97 14.36
CA ASP A 260 -1.77 12.62 15.21
C ASP A 260 -0.68 11.63 15.66
N GLU A 261 -1.07 10.46 16.19
CA GLU A 261 -0.14 9.41 16.62
C GLU A 261 0.79 8.94 15.48
N SER A 262 0.25 8.82 14.26
CA SER A 262 1.03 8.44 13.09
C SER A 262 2.00 9.53 12.69
N PHE A 263 1.58 10.79 12.74
CA PHE A 263 2.39 11.95 12.39
C PHE A 263 3.55 12.13 13.36
N GLU A 264 3.28 12.04 14.67
CA GLU A 264 4.29 12.08 15.73
C GLU A 264 5.31 10.93 15.60
N TRP A 265 4.84 9.72 15.22
CA TRP A 265 5.73 8.59 14.99
C TRP A 265 6.71 8.86 13.86
N ILE A 266 6.23 9.40 12.72
CA ILE A 266 7.08 9.75 11.57
C ILE A 266 8.13 10.79 11.95
N GLU A 267 7.70 11.84 12.67
CA GLU A 267 8.58 12.93 13.13
C GLU A 267 9.69 12.40 14.02
N ARG A 268 9.34 11.61 15.04
CA ARG A 268 10.28 11.00 15.99
C ARG A 268 11.32 10.13 15.30
N HIS A 269 10.97 9.47 14.20
CA HIS A 269 11.89 8.61 13.45
C HIS A 269 12.68 9.37 12.37
N GLY A 270 12.46 10.67 12.20
CA GLY A 270 13.20 11.48 11.24
C GLY A 270 13.14 10.97 9.80
N ILE A 271 11.99 10.39 9.39
CA ILE A 271 11.83 9.78 8.07
C ILE A 271 11.80 10.83 6.97
N PHE A 272 11.27 12.02 7.30
CA PHE A 272 11.28 13.18 6.42
C PHE A 272 12.28 14.22 6.93
N PRO A 273 12.92 14.98 6.02
CA PRO A 273 13.72 16.12 6.41
C PRO A 273 12.90 17.15 7.21
N PRO A 274 13.53 17.91 8.11
CA PRO A 274 12.85 18.97 8.84
C PRO A 274 12.15 19.96 7.89
N GLY A 275 10.87 20.24 8.16
CA GLY A 275 10.06 21.16 7.37
C GLY A 275 9.37 20.54 6.14
N GLU A 276 9.58 19.25 5.85
CA GLU A 276 8.94 18.57 4.72
C GLU A 276 7.66 17.78 5.11
N MET A 277 7.27 17.79 6.37
CA MET A 277 6.10 17.04 6.85
C MET A 277 4.76 17.79 6.73
N GLY A 278 4.77 19.07 6.35
CA GLY A 278 3.58 19.91 6.35
C GLY A 278 3.18 20.38 7.74
N ASN A 279 1.92 20.84 7.89
CA ASN A 279 1.45 21.45 9.14
C ASN A 279 0.95 20.44 10.19
N GLY A 280 0.69 19.18 9.81
CA GLY A 280 0.17 18.16 10.72
C GLY A 280 -1.24 18.42 11.25
N GLU A 281 -2.03 19.28 10.60
CA GLU A 281 -3.38 19.64 11.05
C GLU A 281 -4.42 18.73 10.38
N TYR A 282 -5.05 17.86 11.18
CA TYR A 282 -6.05 16.90 10.71
C TYR A 282 -7.21 17.57 9.96
N GLU A 283 -7.79 18.62 10.54
CA GLU A 283 -8.96 19.31 9.99
C GLU A 283 -8.70 19.92 8.60
N SER A 284 -7.46 20.35 8.36
CA SER A 284 -7.03 20.87 7.06
C SER A 284 -6.65 19.76 6.07
N ALA A 285 -6.33 18.57 6.55
CA ALA A 285 -5.88 17.44 5.75
C ALA A 285 -7.02 16.58 5.20
N ILE A 286 -8.22 16.59 5.83
CA ILE A 286 -9.33 15.72 5.44
C ILE A 286 -10.15 16.27 4.27
N PHE A 287 -10.78 15.34 3.53
CA PHE A 287 -11.79 15.62 2.52
C PHE A 287 -13.15 15.81 3.22
N ALA A 288 -13.76 16.98 3.03
CA ALA A 288 -15.02 17.37 3.65
C ALA A 288 -16.25 16.98 2.81
#